data_225fe217246f5bed2070d58816ee0a33
#
_entry.id   225fe217246f5bed2070d58816ee0a33
#
_cell.length_a   1.000
_cell.length_b   1.000
_cell.length_c   1.000
_cell.angle_alpha   90.00
_cell.angle_beta   90.00
_cell.angle_gamma   90.00
#
_symmetry.space_group_name_H-M   'P 1'
#
loop_
_entity.id
_entity.type
_entity.pdbx_description
1 polymer ?
#
loop_
_entity_poly.entity_id
_entity_poly.type
_entity_poly.pdbx_seq_one_letter_code
_entity_poly.pdbx_strand_id
1 'polypeptide(L)'
;MQPLPKKLHDFRYFLIITWRHLNLPDPTPVQLEIAEYLQHGERRKIIQGFRGVGKSWITSTYVVWRLRMNPQLKFLVVSASKDRADNFSTFTMRLINEMPLLSPLIPQDHQRNSKISFDVAPASADHAPSVKSQGVLGQMAGSRADEVIADDCEVPNNSFTQPMRDKLAESVKEFDAILKPGGKITFLGTPQVENSLYLTLE
;
A
#
# COMPACT_ATOMS: atom_id res chain seq x y z
N MET A 1 0.17 16.16 17.13
CA MET A 1 -0.64 16.20 15.90
C MET A 1 -2.12 16.29 16.27
N GLN A 2 -2.88 17.24 15.73
CA GLN A 2 -4.33 17.33 15.98
C GLN A 2 -5.05 16.09 15.43
N PRO A 3 -6.03 15.52 16.16
CA PRO A 3 -6.78 14.37 15.66
C PRO A 3 -7.59 14.73 14.41
N LEU A 4 -7.84 13.74 13.56
CA LEU A 4 -8.74 13.89 12.43
C LEU A 4 -10.19 14.12 12.92
N PRO A 5 -11.00 14.93 12.22
CA PRO A 5 -12.43 14.99 12.46
C PRO A 5 -13.06 13.59 12.46
N LYS A 6 -13.99 13.30 13.38
CA LYS A 6 -14.60 11.96 13.52
C LYS A 6 -15.11 11.36 12.21
N LYS A 7 -15.68 12.19 11.33
CA LYS A 7 -16.16 11.73 10.02
C LYS A 7 -15.06 11.12 9.15
N LEU A 8 -13.81 11.60 9.29
CA LEU A 8 -12.65 11.12 8.51
C LEU A 8 -11.99 9.88 9.13
N HIS A 9 -12.52 9.35 10.24
CA HIS A 9 -12.16 8.03 10.75
C HIS A 9 -12.81 6.91 9.90
N ASP A 10 -13.80 7.21 9.10
CA ASP A 10 -14.29 6.35 8.02
C ASP A 10 -13.49 6.66 6.76
N PHE A 11 -12.76 5.66 6.27
CA PHE A 11 -11.85 5.82 5.15
C PHE A 11 -12.56 6.23 3.85
N ARG A 12 -13.84 5.89 3.67
CA ARG A 12 -14.64 6.32 2.50
C ARG A 12 -14.73 7.84 2.41
N TYR A 13 -14.96 8.53 3.51
CA TYR A 13 -14.99 10.00 3.52
C TYR A 13 -13.62 10.61 3.28
N PHE A 14 -12.57 9.99 3.81
CA PHE A 14 -11.21 10.44 3.52
C PHE A 14 -10.87 10.28 2.04
N LEU A 15 -11.28 9.15 1.42
CA LEU A 15 -11.13 8.90 -0.01
C LEU A 15 -11.85 9.96 -0.86
N ILE A 16 -13.09 10.31 -0.53
CA ILE A 16 -13.84 11.37 -1.22
C ILE A 16 -13.07 12.70 -1.20
N ILE A 17 -12.51 13.08 -0.04
CA ILE A 17 -11.72 14.32 0.07
C ILE A 17 -10.45 14.24 -0.78
N THR A 18 -9.78 13.11 -0.80
CA THR A 18 -8.58 12.90 -1.62
C THR A 18 -8.93 12.98 -3.11
N TRP A 19 -10.04 12.38 -3.56
CA TRP A 19 -10.51 12.46 -4.95
C TRP A 19 -10.76 13.91 -5.38
N ARG A 20 -11.42 14.68 -4.53
CA ARG A 20 -11.66 16.11 -4.78
C ARG A 20 -10.37 16.93 -4.84
N HIS A 21 -9.41 16.64 -3.96
CA HIS A 21 -8.09 17.26 -3.99
C HIS A 21 -7.35 16.98 -5.31
N LEU A 22 -7.50 15.76 -5.83
CA LEU A 22 -6.89 15.34 -7.09
C LEU A 22 -7.68 15.75 -8.34
N ASN A 23 -8.78 16.51 -8.18
CA ASN A 23 -9.71 16.90 -9.25
C ASN A 23 -10.26 15.71 -10.03
N LEU A 24 -10.47 14.58 -9.35
CA LEU A 24 -11.11 13.39 -9.90
C LEU A 24 -12.64 13.46 -9.72
N PRO A 25 -13.41 12.77 -10.56
CA PRO A 25 -14.84 12.53 -10.29
C PRO A 25 -15.06 11.90 -8.92
N ASP A 26 -16.24 12.07 -8.33
CA ASP A 26 -16.56 11.40 -7.07
C ASP A 26 -16.33 9.88 -7.17
N PRO A 27 -15.87 9.23 -6.09
CA PRO A 27 -15.61 7.79 -6.11
C PRO A 27 -16.85 7.00 -6.51
N THR A 28 -16.66 6.02 -7.40
CA THR A 28 -17.72 5.10 -7.79
C THR A 28 -18.12 4.16 -6.63
N PRO A 29 -19.31 3.53 -6.67
CA PRO A 29 -19.72 2.55 -5.65
C PRO A 29 -18.67 1.46 -5.42
N VAL A 30 -18.08 0.89 -6.50
CA VAL A 30 -17.03 -0.13 -6.39
C VAL A 30 -15.78 0.40 -5.68
N GLN A 31 -15.38 1.65 -5.92
CA GLN A 31 -14.24 2.27 -5.23
C GLN A 31 -14.54 2.48 -3.74
N LEU A 32 -15.77 2.79 -3.38
CA LEU A 32 -16.20 2.90 -1.98
C LEU A 32 -16.28 1.53 -1.29
N GLU A 33 -16.68 0.48 -2.00
CA GLU A 33 -16.63 -0.91 -1.51
C GLU A 33 -15.19 -1.36 -1.25
N ILE A 34 -14.26 -1.05 -2.15
CA ILE A 34 -12.82 -1.30 -1.94
C ILE A 34 -12.33 -0.55 -0.68
N ALA A 35 -12.73 0.70 -0.50
CA ALA A 35 -12.35 1.49 0.66
C ALA A 35 -12.90 0.88 1.98
N GLU A 36 -14.15 0.45 1.98
CA GLU A 36 -14.78 -0.24 3.12
C GLU A 36 -14.02 -1.52 3.45
N TYR A 37 -13.74 -2.35 2.44
CA TYR A 37 -13.01 -3.61 2.62
C TYR A 37 -11.57 -3.40 3.09
N LEU A 38 -10.87 -2.36 2.62
CA LEU A 38 -9.55 -1.99 3.14
C LEU A 38 -9.59 -1.68 4.63
N GLN A 39 -10.60 -0.94 5.08
CA GLN A 39 -10.74 -0.55 6.49
C GLN A 39 -11.15 -1.71 7.39
N HIS A 40 -12.19 -2.46 7.01
CA HIS A 40 -12.89 -3.39 7.88
C HIS A 40 -12.68 -4.87 7.55
N GLY A 41 -12.09 -5.19 6.38
CA GLY A 41 -11.83 -6.56 5.98
C GLY A 41 -10.78 -7.26 6.85
N GLU A 42 -10.64 -8.55 6.62
CA GLU A 42 -9.71 -9.45 7.33
C GLU A 42 -8.26 -8.96 7.30
N ARG A 43 -7.42 -9.58 8.14
CA ARG A 43 -5.98 -9.23 8.19
C ARG A 43 -5.24 -9.58 6.89
N ARG A 44 -5.70 -10.59 6.18
CA ARG A 44 -5.24 -10.94 4.83
C ARG A 44 -6.37 -10.64 3.86
N LYS A 45 -6.12 -9.75 2.91
CA LYS A 45 -7.11 -9.26 1.96
C LYS A 45 -6.63 -9.49 0.54
N ILE A 46 -7.55 -9.86 -0.32
CA ILE A 46 -7.32 -9.94 -1.75
C ILE A 46 -8.37 -9.06 -2.43
N ILE A 47 -7.90 -8.09 -3.21
CA ILE A 47 -8.75 -7.18 -4.00
C ILE A 47 -8.45 -7.44 -5.47
N GLN A 48 -9.28 -8.25 -6.08
CA GLN A 48 -9.23 -8.49 -7.52
C GLN A 48 -10.13 -7.49 -8.22
N GLY A 49 -9.63 -6.85 -9.25
CA GLY A 49 -10.41 -5.87 -9.99
C GLY A 49 -9.79 -5.55 -11.35
N PHE A 50 -10.61 -5.08 -12.27
CA PHE A 50 -10.16 -4.71 -13.61
C PHE A 50 -9.17 -3.54 -13.60
N ARG A 51 -8.40 -3.41 -14.68
CA ARG A 51 -7.49 -2.28 -14.87
C ARG A 51 -8.28 -0.98 -14.99
N GLY A 52 -7.80 0.05 -14.31
CA GLY A 52 -8.44 1.38 -14.33
C GLY A 52 -9.46 1.61 -13.21
N VAL A 53 -9.82 0.61 -12.40
CA VAL A 53 -10.71 0.83 -11.23
C VAL A 53 -10.06 1.72 -10.15
N GLY A 54 -8.75 1.97 -10.22
CA GLY A 54 -8.05 2.86 -9.30
C GLY A 54 -7.50 2.18 -8.04
N LYS A 55 -7.28 0.85 -8.07
CA LYS A 55 -6.77 0.09 -6.91
C LYS A 55 -5.58 0.78 -6.21
N SER A 56 -4.51 1.05 -6.97
CA SER A 56 -3.29 1.65 -6.41
C SER A 56 -3.52 3.07 -5.87
N TRP A 57 -4.40 3.85 -6.48
CA TRP A 57 -4.76 5.19 -6.00
C TRP A 57 -5.50 5.14 -4.67
N ILE A 58 -6.50 4.25 -4.57
CA ILE A 58 -7.27 4.01 -3.34
C ILE A 58 -6.33 3.52 -2.24
N THR A 59 -5.42 2.61 -2.56
CA THR A 59 -4.54 2.00 -1.56
C THR A 59 -3.42 2.95 -1.13
N SER A 60 -2.89 3.80 -2.02
CA SER A 60 -1.98 4.89 -1.63
C SER A 60 -2.68 5.88 -0.68
N THR A 61 -3.95 6.21 -0.96
CA THR A 61 -4.78 7.03 -0.06
C THR A 61 -5.01 6.32 1.28
N TYR A 62 -5.22 5.00 1.27
CA TYR A 62 -5.34 4.20 2.49
C TYR A 62 -4.07 4.25 3.33
N VAL A 63 -2.89 4.12 2.73
CA VAL A 63 -1.60 4.20 3.45
C VAL A 63 -1.45 5.55 4.16
N VAL A 64 -1.71 6.67 3.48
CA VAL A 64 -1.60 8.00 4.13
C VAL A 64 -2.66 8.21 5.19
N TRP A 65 -3.87 7.71 5.00
CA TRP A 65 -4.92 7.74 6.01
C TRP A 65 -4.52 6.95 7.26
N ARG A 66 -3.98 5.73 7.10
CA ARG A 66 -3.49 4.90 8.21
C ARG A 66 -2.36 5.59 8.97
N LEU A 67 -1.39 6.17 8.28
CA LEU A 67 -0.30 6.94 8.88
C LEU A 67 -0.81 8.19 9.59
N ARG A 68 -1.86 8.83 9.07
CA ARG A 68 -2.49 9.98 9.71
C ARG A 68 -3.27 9.60 10.97
N MET A 69 -3.81 8.38 11.02
CA MET A 69 -4.46 7.80 12.22
C MET A 69 -3.43 7.29 13.23
N ASN A 70 -2.38 6.63 12.77
CA ASN A 70 -1.28 6.12 13.59
C ASN A 70 0.06 6.24 12.86
N PRO A 71 0.85 7.28 13.14
CA PRO A 71 2.13 7.53 12.45
C PRO A 71 3.24 6.54 12.81
N GLN A 72 3.03 5.65 13.78
CA GLN A 72 4.02 4.62 14.15
C GLN A 72 3.97 3.40 13.23
N LEU A 73 2.96 3.26 12.38
CA LEU A 73 2.84 2.16 11.44
C LEU A 73 3.97 2.15 10.42
N LYS A 74 4.37 0.94 10.03
CA LYS A 74 5.39 0.67 9.00
C LYS A 74 4.76 -0.09 7.85
N PHE A 75 4.88 0.46 6.65
CA PHE A 75 4.35 -0.11 5.43
C PHE A 75 5.47 -0.61 4.53
N LEU A 76 5.35 -1.84 4.04
CA LEU A 76 6.13 -2.34 2.92
C LEU A 76 5.22 -2.41 1.69
N VAL A 77 5.56 -1.64 0.67
CA VAL A 77 4.87 -1.66 -0.63
C VAL A 77 5.67 -2.53 -1.58
N VAL A 78 5.06 -3.57 -2.10
CA VAL A 78 5.68 -4.53 -3.01
C VAL A 78 4.90 -4.55 -4.32
N SER A 79 5.61 -4.46 -5.45
CA SER A 79 5.01 -4.57 -6.79
C SER A 79 5.83 -5.51 -7.67
N ALA A 80 5.33 -5.84 -8.86
CA ALA A 80 6.03 -6.71 -9.81
C ALA A 80 7.46 -6.23 -10.14
N SER A 81 7.70 -4.92 -10.12
CA SER A 81 9.02 -4.32 -10.27
C SER A 81 9.27 -3.23 -9.26
N LYS A 82 10.56 -2.92 -9.04
CA LYS A 82 10.98 -1.83 -8.16
C LYS A 82 10.39 -0.49 -8.61
N ASP A 83 10.43 -0.20 -9.92
CA ASP A 83 9.93 1.07 -10.46
C ASP A 83 8.43 1.27 -10.19
N ARG A 84 7.62 0.21 -10.27
CA ARG A 84 6.19 0.29 -9.92
C ARG A 84 6.00 0.57 -8.44
N ALA A 85 6.73 -0.12 -7.58
CA ALA A 85 6.68 0.12 -6.14
C ALA A 85 7.14 1.55 -5.79
N ASP A 86 8.20 2.05 -6.46
CA ASP A 86 8.69 3.42 -6.26
C ASP A 86 7.68 4.47 -6.74
N ASN A 87 6.93 4.20 -7.81
CA ASN A 87 5.85 5.07 -8.29
C ASN A 87 4.71 5.16 -7.26
N PHE A 88 4.34 4.03 -6.65
CA PHE A 88 3.36 4.01 -5.56
C PHE A 88 3.84 4.86 -4.37
N SER A 89 5.09 4.66 -3.93
CA SER A 89 5.69 5.41 -2.82
C SER A 89 5.79 6.90 -3.14
N THR A 90 6.18 7.26 -4.37
CA THR A 90 6.24 8.64 -4.85
C THR A 90 4.87 9.31 -4.82
N PHE A 91 3.83 8.62 -5.29
CA PHE A 91 2.47 9.13 -5.24
C PHE A 91 1.98 9.32 -3.80
N THR A 92 2.25 8.34 -2.92
CA THR A 92 1.94 8.43 -1.49
C THR A 92 2.59 9.66 -0.85
N MET A 93 3.87 9.90 -1.16
CA MET A 93 4.60 11.08 -0.67
C MET A 93 4.04 12.40 -1.23
N ARG A 94 3.62 12.42 -2.50
CA ARG A 94 2.96 13.60 -3.09
C ARG A 94 1.66 13.93 -2.37
N LEU A 95 0.83 12.95 -2.05
CA LEU A 95 -0.38 13.18 -1.26
C LEU A 95 -0.06 13.84 0.09
N ILE A 96 1.01 13.39 0.77
CA ILE A 96 1.45 13.97 2.05
C ILE A 96 1.85 15.44 1.87
N ASN A 97 2.58 15.77 0.80
CA ASN A 97 3.08 17.13 0.57
C ASN A 97 2.01 18.09 0.04
N GLU A 98 1.05 17.60 -0.75
CA GLU A 98 0.09 18.44 -1.46
C GLU A 98 -1.23 18.61 -0.70
N MET A 99 -1.64 17.66 0.14
CA MET A 99 -2.89 17.74 0.91
C MET A 99 -2.70 18.44 2.24
N PRO A 100 -3.34 19.61 2.50
CA PRO A 100 -3.21 20.34 3.78
C PRO A 100 -3.54 19.47 5.01
N LEU A 101 -4.48 18.54 4.87
CA LEU A 101 -4.90 17.61 5.93
C LEU A 101 -3.78 16.65 6.35
N LEU A 102 -2.82 16.40 5.46
CA LEU A 102 -1.68 15.50 5.66
C LEU A 102 -0.39 16.25 6.01
N SER A 103 -0.38 17.59 6.01
CA SER A 103 0.82 18.38 6.33
C SER A 103 1.53 17.99 7.64
N PRO A 104 0.84 17.49 8.71
CA PRO A 104 1.52 17.02 9.91
C PRO A 104 2.37 15.75 9.71
N LEU A 105 2.28 15.10 8.54
CA LEU A 105 3.06 13.91 8.20
C LEU A 105 4.33 14.24 7.39
N ILE A 106 4.49 15.48 6.92
CA ILE A 106 5.64 15.87 6.09
C ILE A 106 6.93 15.57 6.85
N PRO A 107 7.86 14.76 6.26
CA PRO A 107 9.12 14.41 6.90
C PRO A 107 9.91 15.64 7.37
N GLN A 108 10.59 15.51 8.51
CA GLN A 108 11.52 16.53 9.00
C GLN A 108 12.88 16.36 8.33
N ASP A 109 13.71 17.41 8.33
CA ASP A 109 15.01 17.45 7.64
C ASP A 109 15.96 16.30 7.98
N HIS A 110 15.89 15.80 9.24
CA HIS A 110 16.75 14.70 9.70
C HIS A 110 16.15 13.30 9.46
N GLN A 111 14.93 13.21 8.93
CA GLN A 111 14.24 11.96 8.64
C GLN A 111 14.49 11.47 7.22
N ARG A 112 14.30 10.17 6.99
CA ARG A 112 14.35 9.60 5.64
C ARG A 112 13.29 10.25 4.76
N ASN A 113 13.72 10.74 3.59
CA ASN A 113 12.83 11.39 2.64
C ASN A 113 13.28 11.10 1.21
N SER A 114 13.02 9.88 0.75
CA SER A 114 13.33 9.45 -0.62
C SER A 114 12.16 8.69 -1.23
N LYS A 115 12.14 8.57 -2.58
CA LYS A 115 11.09 7.84 -3.30
C LYS A 115 11.03 6.34 -2.98
N ILE A 116 12.09 5.76 -2.44
CA ILE A 116 12.15 4.33 -2.07
C ILE A 116 11.90 4.08 -0.59
N SER A 117 12.06 5.10 0.25
CA SER A 117 11.76 4.99 1.68
C SER A 117 11.66 6.35 2.31
N PHE A 118 10.65 6.55 3.14
CA PHE A 118 10.48 7.78 3.89
C PHE A 118 9.88 7.53 5.28
N ASP A 119 10.12 8.48 6.18
CA ASP A 119 9.47 8.55 7.48
C ASP A 119 8.41 9.64 7.46
N VAL A 120 7.40 9.54 8.32
CA VAL A 120 6.48 10.65 8.59
C VAL A 120 6.91 11.39 9.86
N ALA A 121 6.70 12.71 9.91
CA ALA A 121 7.23 13.58 10.98
C ALA A 121 6.97 13.06 12.41
N PRO A 122 5.76 12.56 12.77
CA PRO A 122 5.50 12.09 14.13
C PRO A 122 6.02 10.67 14.42
N ALA A 123 6.63 9.98 13.44
CA ALA A 123 7.16 8.64 13.67
C ALA A 123 8.39 8.70 14.58
N SER A 124 8.46 7.80 15.55
CA SER A 124 9.65 7.58 16.36
C SER A 124 10.79 7.00 15.51
N ALA A 125 12.02 7.26 15.91
CA ALA A 125 13.19 6.67 15.27
C ALA A 125 13.11 5.14 15.28
N ASP A 126 13.27 4.52 14.10
CA ASP A 126 13.18 3.07 13.89
C ASP A 126 14.12 2.66 12.75
N HIS A 127 14.59 1.41 12.75
CA HIS A 127 15.29 0.83 11.61
C HIS A 127 14.38 0.73 10.38
N ALA A 128 13.11 0.39 10.57
CA ALA A 128 12.11 0.35 9.50
C ALA A 128 11.55 1.76 9.22
N PRO A 129 11.52 2.24 7.95
CA PRO A 129 10.87 3.49 7.59
C PRO A 129 9.36 3.41 7.75
N SER A 130 8.67 4.55 7.74
CA SER A 130 7.20 4.57 7.73
C SER A 130 6.62 3.94 6.45
N VAL A 131 7.27 4.18 5.31
CA VAL A 131 6.95 3.52 4.03
C VAL A 131 8.24 3.11 3.34
N LYS A 132 8.29 1.88 2.83
CA LYS A 132 9.38 1.35 1.99
C LYS A 132 8.78 0.70 0.76
N SER A 133 9.39 0.94 -0.42
CA SER A 133 9.00 0.32 -1.69
C SER A 133 10.02 -0.74 -2.13
N GLN A 134 9.54 -1.82 -2.77
CA GLN A 134 10.39 -2.92 -3.24
C GLN A 134 9.73 -3.72 -4.36
N GLY A 135 10.55 -4.27 -5.27
CA GLY A 135 10.09 -5.28 -6.24
C GLY A 135 9.91 -6.66 -5.58
N VAL A 136 8.90 -7.42 -6.01
CA VAL A 136 8.52 -8.71 -5.41
C VAL A 136 9.63 -9.77 -5.46
N LEU A 137 10.49 -9.73 -6.48
CA LEU A 137 11.64 -10.63 -6.60
C LEU A 137 12.93 -10.06 -5.96
N GLY A 138 12.83 -8.91 -5.30
CA GLY A 138 13.96 -8.30 -4.58
C GLY A 138 14.16 -8.91 -3.20
N GLN A 139 15.32 -8.66 -2.59
CA GLN A 139 15.64 -9.15 -1.25
C GLN A 139 14.80 -8.44 -0.19
N MET A 140 13.84 -9.14 0.41
CA MET A 140 12.96 -8.60 1.45
C MET A 140 13.43 -8.94 2.87
N ALA A 141 14.36 -9.87 3.01
CA ALA A 141 14.92 -10.28 4.30
C ALA A 141 15.42 -9.07 5.12
N GLY A 142 15.13 -9.06 6.41
CA GLY A 142 15.48 -7.97 7.32
C GLY A 142 14.48 -6.81 7.35
N SER A 143 13.52 -6.75 6.44
CA SER A 143 12.41 -5.78 6.55
C SER A 143 11.45 -6.18 7.69
N ARG A 144 10.80 -5.18 8.29
CA ARG A 144 9.72 -5.39 9.27
C ARG A 144 8.60 -4.38 8.98
N ALA A 145 7.37 -4.87 8.90
CA ALA A 145 6.21 -4.06 8.58
C ALA A 145 4.99 -4.41 9.45
N ASP A 146 4.18 -3.41 9.73
CA ASP A 146 2.85 -3.58 10.31
C ASP A 146 1.83 -3.94 9.21
N GLU A 147 2.04 -3.42 7.99
CA GLU A 147 1.20 -3.76 6.83
C GLU A 147 2.07 -3.93 5.56
N VAL A 148 1.79 -4.98 4.81
CA VAL A 148 2.33 -5.21 3.47
C VAL A 148 1.25 -4.91 2.44
N ILE A 149 1.57 -4.06 1.48
CA ILE A 149 0.73 -3.75 0.32
C ILE A 149 1.38 -4.38 -0.90
N ALA A 150 0.77 -5.44 -1.41
CA ALA A 150 1.21 -6.17 -2.59
C ALA A 150 0.43 -5.69 -3.82
N ASP A 151 0.94 -4.64 -4.49
CA ASP A 151 0.26 -3.95 -5.59
C ASP A 151 0.70 -4.50 -6.95
N ASP A 152 -0.22 -5.22 -7.63
CA ASP A 152 0.01 -5.86 -8.94
C ASP A 152 1.35 -6.63 -8.98
N CYS A 153 1.56 -7.54 -8.00
CA CYS A 153 2.78 -8.36 -7.93
C CYS A 153 2.89 -9.36 -9.07
N GLU A 154 1.76 -9.84 -9.61
CA GLU A 154 1.71 -10.71 -10.77
C GLU A 154 1.59 -9.91 -12.06
N VAL A 155 2.48 -10.17 -13.00
CA VAL A 155 2.47 -9.62 -14.37
C VAL A 155 2.89 -10.73 -15.35
N PRO A 156 2.58 -10.63 -16.67
CA PRO A 156 3.00 -11.66 -17.63
C PRO A 156 4.47 -12.02 -17.55
N ASN A 157 5.35 -11.04 -17.34
CA ASN A 157 6.79 -11.24 -17.28
C ASN A 157 7.28 -12.08 -16.10
N ASN A 158 6.47 -12.30 -15.06
CA ASN A 158 6.84 -13.10 -13.90
C ASN A 158 5.86 -14.24 -13.59
N SER A 159 4.87 -14.50 -14.47
CA SER A 159 3.85 -15.53 -14.30
C SER A 159 3.61 -16.40 -15.54
N PHE A 160 4.26 -16.12 -16.66
CA PHE A 160 4.02 -16.79 -17.92
C PHE A 160 4.36 -18.29 -17.89
N THR A 161 5.48 -18.69 -17.25
CA THR A 161 5.89 -20.08 -17.13
C THR A 161 5.70 -20.60 -15.70
N GLN A 162 5.59 -21.94 -15.55
CA GLN A 162 5.47 -22.55 -14.22
C GLN A 162 6.64 -22.19 -13.30
N PRO A 163 7.92 -22.27 -13.70
CA PRO A 163 9.03 -21.86 -12.83
C PRO A 163 8.95 -20.38 -12.38
N MET A 164 8.43 -19.50 -13.23
CA MET A 164 8.23 -18.10 -12.84
C MET A 164 7.15 -17.95 -11.78
N ARG A 165 6.03 -18.68 -11.91
CA ARG A 165 4.97 -18.71 -10.91
C ARG A 165 5.45 -19.26 -9.58
N ASP A 166 6.21 -20.36 -9.61
CA ASP A 166 6.78 -20.97 -8.41
C ASP A 166 7.71 -19.99 -7.67
N LYS A 167 8.57 -19.30 -8.41
CA LYS A 167 9.45 -18.28 -7.85
C LYS A 167 8.67 -17.10 -7.26
N LEU A 168 7.60 -16.66 -7.92
CA LEU A 168 6.73 -15.60 -7.42
C LEU A 168 6.03 -16.05 -6.13
N ALA A 169 5.49 -17.27 -6.10
CA ALA A 169 4.83 -17.84 -4.93
C ALA A 169 5.79 -17.95 -3.72
N GLU A 170 7.04 -18.39 -3.95
CA GLU A 170 8.06 -18.43 -2.89
C GLU A 170 8.38 -17.02 -2.36
N SER A 171 8.51 -16.01 -3.24
CA SER A 171 8.76 -14.63 -2.81
C SER A 171 7.61 -14.06 -1.97
N VAL A 172 6.37 -14.42 -2.30
CA VAL A 172 5.18 -13.95 -1.57
C VAL A 172 5.08 -14.58 -0.17
N LYS A 173 5.57 -15.82 0.02
CA LYS A 173 5.64 -16.47 1.35
C LYS A 173 6.52 -15.69 2.33
N GLU A 174 7.52 -14.95 1.84
CA GLU A 174 8.36 -14.11 2.70
C GLU A 174 7.58 -12.99 3.41
N PHE A 175 6.41 -12.59 2.88
CA PHE A 175 5.60 -11.53 3.50
C PHE A 175 5.21 -11.86 4.94
N ASP A 176 4.93 -13.12 5.24
CA ASP A 176 4.60 -13.56 6.59
C ASP A 176 5.76 -13.41 7.57
N ALA A 177 6.99 -13.66 7.11
CA ALA A 177 8.19 -13.51 7.91
C ALA A 177 8.56 -12.04 8.19
N ILE A 178 8.08 -11.13 7.36
CA ILE A 178 8.31 -9.69 7.47
C ILE A 178 7.33 -9.03 8.44
N LEU A 179 6.12 -9.57 8.53
CA LEU A 179 5.07 -8.99 9.35
C LEU A 179 5.43 -9.00 10.84
N LYS A 180 5.14 -7.89 11.48
CA LYS A 180 5.08 -7.83 12.94
C LYS A 180 3.84 -8.59 13.46
N PRO A 181 3.85 -9.05 14.74
CA PRO A 181 2.66 -9.67 15.33
C PRO A 181 1.42 -8.79 15.14
N GLY A 182 0.34 -9.37 14.64
CA GLY A 182 -0.88 -8.62 14.33
C GLY A 182 -0.89 -7.88 13.00
N GLY A 183 0.19 -7.94 12.21
CA GLY A 183 0.33 -7.28 10.92
C GLY A 183 -0.69 -7.73 9.87
N LYS A 184 -0.83 -6.96 8.80
CA LYS A 184 -1.81 -7.15 7.73
C LYS A 184 -1.14 -7.29 6.38
N ILE A 185 -1.75 -8.07 5.48
CA ILE A 185 -1.36 -8.11 4.06
C ILE A 185 -2.58 -7.75 3.22
N THR A 186 -2.38 -6.87 2.26
CA THR A 186 -3.38 -6.55 1.24
C THR A 186 -2.79 -6.83 -0.14
N PHE A 187 -3.32 -7.83 -0.82
CA PHE A 187 -3.02 -8.13 -2.20
C PHE A 187 -3.99 -7.36 -3.11
N LEU A 188 -3.43 -6.66 -4.08
CA LEU A 188 -4.17 -5.97 -5.14
C LEU A 188 -3.74 -6.54 -6.46
N GLY A 189 -4.66 -6.94 -7.29
CA GLY A 189 -4.28 -7.49 -8.57
C GLY A 189 -5.39 -7.63 -9.59
N THR A 190 -4.92 -7.95 -10.78
CA THR A 190 -5.77 -8.41 -11.89
C THR A 190 -5.18 -9.74 -12.32
N PRO A 191 -5.89 -10.87 -12.19
CA PRO A 191 -5.40 -12.17 -12.63
C PRO A 191 -4.94 -12.10 -14.10
N GLN A 192 -3.74 -12.64 -14.39
CA GLN A 192 -3.13 -12.59 -15.72
C GLN A 192 -3.17 -13.93 -16.44
N VAL A 193 -3.29 -15.03 -15.70
CA VAL A 193 -3.27 -16.41 -16.17
C VAL A 193 -4.28 -17.27 -15.41
N GLU A 194 -4.67 -18.43 -15.95
CA GLU A 194 -5.62 -19.34 -15.29
C GLU A 194 -5.12 -19.81 -13.91
N ASN A 195 -3.81 -20.04 -13.75
CA ASN A 195 -3.17 -20.37 -12.47
C ASN A 195 -2.54 -19.14 -11.84
N SER A 196 -3.33 -18.09 -11.68
CA SER A 196 -2.90 -16.83 -11.08
C SER A 196 -2.51 -17.01 -9.61
N LEU A 197 -1.51 -16.23 -9.16
CA LEU A 197 -1.13 -16.11 -7.75
C LEU A 197 -2.36 -15.83 -6.86
N TYR A 198 -3.25 -14.97 -7.30
CA TYR A 198 -4.41 -14.53 -6.51
C TYR A 198 -5.41 -15.66 -6.24
N LEU A 199 -5.50 -16.66 -7.13
CA LEU A 199 -6.35 -17.84 -6.93
C LEU A 199 -5.72 -18.85 -5.96
N THR A 200 -4.41 -18.81 -5.76
CA THR A 200 -3.70 -19.69 -4.82
C THR A 200 -3.61 -19.13 -3.40
N LEU A 201 -3.97 -17.85 -3.24
CA LEU A 201 -3.96 -17.16 -1.95
C LEU A 201 -5.34 -17.18 -1.26
N GLU A 202 -6.39 -17.58 -1.98
CA GLU A 202 -7.73 -17.82 -1.44
C GLU A 202 -7.76 -19.13 -0.64
#